data_e771d99e4b62ceeba5e56edf27175886
#
_entry.id   e771d99e4b62ceeba5e56edf27175886
#
_cell.length_a   1.000
_cell.length_b   1.000
_cell.length_c   1.000
_cell.angle_alpha   90.00
_cell.angle_beta   90.00
_cell.angle_gamma   90.00
#
_symmetry.space_group_name_H-M   'P 1'
#
loop_
_entity.id
_entity.type
_entity.pdbx_description
1 polymer ?
#
loop_
_entity_poly.entity_id
_entity_poly.type
_entity_poly.pdbx_seq_one_letter_code
_entity_poly.pdbx_strand_id
1 'polypeptide(L)'
;MTRYLVFVIMTLSLVSAAPAFAGASRIESVVTPAGIEVWLVREKNLPMLSFDFAFLGGAAQDPAGKPGVANLVAGLLDEGAGDLDAASFHERLEERAIALSFSANRDTLRGSVRTLSEHRDQAFELLRLALTVPRFDGQEIERVRAAVLAQLKRRSTNPSDIAADHWFALAFPGHPYGRPTQGTLESVPRIGADDLRTYVHRMLARSNLRIAAVGDIDAAELAALVDRTFGSLPPKSEPAPVADVKPEGLGTSETIQLAVPQTVITFGGIGLKRDDPDFIPAFILNHILGGGGFESRLFREVREKRGLAYSVYSYLAPFQHAGLFLGGVSTRNDRAAESLQIIVGEIKRIAEEGPTAEELDKAKRFLIGSYPLRFDTSGKITANLLDIQIENLGIDYIDKRNALIEAVTPEDARRAARRFLAEVKLLVMLVGQPEGAPLGGG
;
A
#
# COMPACT_ATOMS: atom_id res chain seq x y z
N MET A 1 32.13 55.45 54.05
CA MET A 1 31.30 54.21 54.10
C MET A 1 30.78 53.95 52.69
N THR A 2 31.52 53.19 51.87
CA THR A 2 31.24 52.94 50.45
C THR A 2 30.78 51.49 50.31
N ARG A 3 29.51 51.26 49.93
CA ARG A 3 28.90 49.95 49.71
C ARG A 3 29.19 49.53 48.24
N TYR A 4 29.97 48.52 48.04
CA TYR A 4 30.11 47.87 46.72
C TYR A 4 28.95 46.88 46.48
N LEU A 5 28.19 47.12 45.40
CA LEU A 5 27.15 46.23 44.90
C LEU A 5 27.79 45.27 43.89
N VAL A 6 27.88 44.01 44.25
CA VAL A 6 28.37 42.95 43.34
C VAL A 6 27.19 42.45 42.52
N PHE A 7 27.19 42.72 41.21
CA PHE A 7 26.28 42.14 40.24
C PHE A 7 26.79 40.77 39.81
N VAL A 8 26.15 39.71 40.22
CA VAL A 8 26.37 38.36 39.70
C VAL A 8 25.56 38.20 38.41
N ILE A 9 26.24 38.21 37.26
CA ILE A 9 25.61 37.88 35.96
C ILE A 9 25.57 36.35 35.84
N MET A 10 24.41 35.79 36.00
CA MET A 10 24.11 34.37 35.78
C MET A 10 23.88 34.15 34.26
N THR A 11 24.90 33.71 33.55
CA THR A 11 24.79 33.30 32.15
C THR A 11 24.02 31.99 32.07
N LEU A 12 22.76 32.08 31.65
CA LEU A 12 21.92 30.96 31.37
C LEU A 12 22.36 30.36 29.99
N SER A 13 23.19 29.31 30.03
CA SER A 13 23.50 28.53 28.83
C SER A 13 22.26 27.76 28.40
N LEU A 14 21.59 28.25 27.36
CA LEU A 14 20.59 27.44 26.64
C LEU A 14 21.34 26.28 25.98
N VAL A 15 21.34 25.13 26.63
CA VAL A 15 21.65 23.87 25.98
C VAL A 15 20.47 23.58 25.07
N SER A 16 20.66 23.82 23.79
CA SER A 16 19.75 23.38 22.72
C SER A 16 19.78 21.85 22.73
N ALA A 17 18.87 21.23 23.48
CA ALA A 17 18.62 19.81 23.38
C ALA A 17 17.93 19.59 22.02
N ALA A 18 18.71 19.22 21.01
CA ALA A 18 18.17 18.53 19.85
C ALA A 18 17.35 17.35 20.40
N PRO A 19 16.11 17.11 19.91
CA PRO A 19 15.39 15.92 20.29
C PRO A 19 16.19 14.72 19.77
N ALA A 20 16.97 14.13 20.66
CA ALA A 20 17.52 12.81 20.40
C ALA A 20 16.31 11.89 20.21
N PHE A 21 16.17 11.29 19.05
CA PHE A 21 15.39 10.10 18.87
C PHE A 21 15.98 9.03 19.80
N ALA A 22 15.52 9.07 21.06
CA ALA A 22 15.90 8.08 22.04
C ALA A 22 15.21 6.78 21.61
N GLY A 23 15.98 5.88 20.97
CA GLY A 23 15.58 4.51 20.73
C GLY A 23 15.18 4.14 19.30
N ALA A 24 15.65 4.80 18.26
CA ALA A 24 15.61 4.20 16.93
C ALA A 24 16.57 3.01 16.93
N SER A 25 16.06 1.82 17.22
CA SER A 25 16.80 0.58 17.05
C SER A 25 17.32 0.54 15.62
N ARG A 26 18.63 0.42 15.46
CA ARG A 26 19.29 0.46 14.15
C ARG A 26 18.76 -0.68 13.29
N ILE A 27 18.37 -0.39 12.06
CA ILE A 27 18.01 -1.43 11.10
C ILE A 27 19.28 -2.17 10.71
N GLU A 28 19.28 -3.49 10.89
CA GLU A 28 20.38 -4.37 10.50
C GLU A 28 19.99 -5.11 9.22
N SER A 29 20.83 -5.06 8.17
CA SER A 29 20.71 -5.96 7.02
C SER A 29 21.40 -7.27 7.37
N VAL A 30 20.63 -8.34 7.45
CA VAL A 30 21.07 -9.69 7.74
C VAL A 30 20.98 -10.50 6.44
N VAL A 31 22.12 -11.01 5.96
CA VAL A 31 22.17 -11.89 4.81
C VAL A 31 22.40 -13.32 5.29
N THR A 32 21.49 -14.21 4.97
CA THR A 32 21.55 -15.62 5.39
C THR A 32 22.54 -16.41 4.53
N PRO A 33 23.01 -17.59 4.98
CA PRO A 33 23.83 -18.49 4.15
C PRO A 33 23.21 -18.86 2.79
N ALA A 34 21.87 -18.94 2.70
CA ALA A 34 21.16 -19.14 1.44
C ALA A 34 21.07 -17.90 0.55
N GLY A 35 21.65 -16.76 0.97
CA GLY A 35 21.66 -15.50 0.24
C GLY A 35 20.35 -14.71 0.33
N ILE A 36 19.55 -14.95 1.35
CA ILE A 36 18.29 -14.22 1.59
C ILE A 36 18.58 -13.01 2.47
N GLU A 37 18.19 -11.82 2.03
CA GLU A 37 18.32 -10.59 2.82
C GLU A 37 17.07 -10.35 3.68
N VAL A 38 17.32 -10.02 4.96
CA VAL A 38 16.29 -9.66 5.93
C VAL A 38 16.67 -8.35 6.61
N TRP A 39 15.76 -7.41 6.72
CA TRP A 39 15.96 -6.23 7.54
C TRP A 39 15.42 -6.45 8.95
N LEU A 40 16.31 -6.35 9.94
CA LEU A 40 16.00 -6.61 11.33
C LEU A 40 16.04 -5.32 12.15
N VAL A 41 15.01 -5.11 12.96
CA VAL A 41 15.02 -4.18 14.09
C VAL A 41 14.89 -4.98 15.38
N ARG A 42 15.93 -4.93 16.23
CA ARG A 42 15.90 -5.65 17.52
C ARG A 42 15.09 -4.88 18.55
N GLU A 43 14.06 -5.53 19.08
CA GLU A 43 13.23 -5.00 20.16
C GLU A 43 13.08 -6.06 21.24
N LYS A 44 13.77 -5.84 22.37
CA LYS A 44 13.86 -6.83 23.47
C LYS A 44 12.88 -6.59 24.62
N ASN A 45 12.16 -5.45 24.59
CA ASN A 45 11.26 -5.11 25.69
C ASN A 45 10.01 -5.99 25.73
N LEU A 46 9.64 -6.56 24.59
CA LEU A 46 8.51 -7.48 24.47
C LEU A 46 9.00 -8.81 23.90
N PRO A 47 8.65 -9.96 24.53
CA PRO A 47 9.05 -11.28 24.05
C PRO A 47 8.20 -11.71 22.84
N MET A 48 8.27 -10.94 21.78
CA MET A 48 7.48 -11.12 20.56
C MET A 48 8.35 -10.96 19.31
N LEU A 49 7.93 -11.63 18.24
CA LEU A 49 8.46 -11.46 16.90
C LEU A 49 7.36 -11.06 15.93
N SER A 50 7.58 -9.96 15.25
CA SER A 50 6.80 -9.45 14.12
C SER A 50 7.63 -9.68 12.86
N PHE A 51 7.07 -10.37 11.88
CA PHE A 51 7.77 -10.78 10.68
C PHE A 51 6.84 -10.62 9.47
N ASP A 52 7.24 -9.78 8.52
CA ASP A 52 6.51 -9.55 7.28
C ASP A 52 7.40 -9.89 6.09
N PHE A 53 6.80 -10.47 5.07
CA PHE A 53 7.49 -10.78 3.83
C PHE A 53 6.59 -10.57 2.60
N ALA A 54 7.22 -10.44 1.44
CA ALA A 54 6.52 -10.33 0.17
C ALA A 54 7.29 -11.02 -0.94
N PHE A 55 6.55 -11.70 -1.81
CA PHE A 55 7.02 -12.10 -3.12
C PHE A 55 6.53 -11.10 -4.16
N LEU A 56 7.43 -10.54 -4.96
CA LEU A 56 7.07 -9.62 -6.04
C LEU A 56 6.35 -10.37 -7.16
N GLY A 57 5.29 -9.76 -7.71
CA GLY A 57 4.51 -10.32 -8.83
C GLY A 57 2.99 -10.25 -8.65
N GLY A 58 2.46 -10.66 -7.53
CA GLY A 58 1.05 -10.56 -7.16
C GLY A 58 0.06 -11.01 -8.24
N ALA A 59 -1.11 -10.37 -8.28
CA ALA A 59 -2.18 -10.67 -9.24
C ALA A 59 -1.84 -10.27 -10.69
N ALA A 60 -0.81 -9.45 -10.91
CA ALA A 60 -0.31 -9.17 -12.26
C ALA A 60 0.21 -10.44 -12.96
N GLN A 61 0.57 -11.47 -12.17
CA GLN A 61 1.04 -12.75 -12.65
C GLN A 61 -0.06 -13.81 -12.85
N ASP A 62 -1.32 -13.46 -12.59
CA ASP A 62 -2.45 -14.34 -12.88
C ASP A 62 -2.54 -14.63 -14.39
N PRO A 63 -2.89 -15.85 -14.82
CA PRO A 63 -3.18 -16.13 -16.22
C PRO A 63 -4.30 -15.22 -16.75
N ALA A 64 -4.18 -14.75 -17.99
CA ALA A 64 -5.14 -13.79 -18.57
C ALA A 64 -6.61 -14.25 -18.49
N GLY A 65 -6.87 -15.55 -18.64
CA GLY A 65 -8.21 -16.11 -18.54
C GLY A 65 -8.68 -16.48 -17.12
N LYS A 66 -7.80 -16.33 -16.10
CA LYS A 66 -8.07 -16.75 -14.71
C LYS A 66 -7.60 -15.71 -13.68
N PRO A 67 -8.06 -14.44 -13.78
CA PRO A 67 -7.79 -13.47 -12.72
C PRO A 67 -8.35 -13.99 -11.38
N GLY A 68 -7.63 -13.74 -10.28
CA GLY A 68 -7.98 -14.20 -8.94
C GLY A 68 -7.15 -15.39 -8.44
N VAL A 69 -6.22 -15.94 -9.24
CA VAL A 69 -5.35 -17.05 -8.80
C VAL A 69 -4.51 -16.64 -7.60
N ALA A 70 -3.81 -15.51 -7.66
CA ALA A 70 -2.99 -15.01 -6.55
C ALA A 70 -3.81 -14.78 -5.27
N ASN A 71 -5.02 -14.28 -5.41
CA ASN A 71 -5.94 -14.08 -4.29
C ASN A 71 -6.38 -15.40 -3.64
N LEU A 72 -6.73 -16.41 -4.46
CA LEU A 72 -7.07 -17.74 -3.96
C LEU A 72 -5.87 -18.45 -3.34
N VAL A 73 -4.66 -18.33 -3.91
CA VAL A 73 -3.43 -18.83 -3.31
C VAL A 73 -3.26 -18.22 -1.92
N ALA A 74 -3.32 -16.89 -1.81
CA ALA A 74 -3.21 -16.21 -0.52
C ALA A 74 -4.24 -16.69 0.51
N GLY A 75 -5.48 -16.94 0.09
CA GLY A 75 -6.54 -17.42 0.99
C GLY A 75 -6.50 -18.94 1.29
N LEU A 76 -5.52 -19.67 0.73
CA LEU A 76 -5.45 -21.13 0.87
C LEU A 76 -4.10 -21.62 1.42
N LEU A 77 -3.09 -20.76 1.54
CA LEU A 77 -1.76 -21.16 2.04
C LEU A 77 -1.80 -21.62 3.51
N ASP A 78 -2.72 -21.14 4.31
CA ASP A 78 -2.94 -21.53 5.72
C ASP A 78 -4.11 -22.51 5.92
N GLU A 79 -4.66 -23.05 4.83
CA GLU A 79 -5.76 -24.00 4.85
C GLU A 79 -5.27 -25.46 4.69
N GLY A 80 -4.25 -25.79 5.47
CA GLY A 80 -3.61 -27.10 5.50
C GLY A 80 -2.32 -27.18 4.70
N ALA A 81 -1.29 -27.77 5.30
CA ALA A 81 0.03 -27.93 4.71
C ALA A 81 0.76 -29.16 5.24
N GLY A 82 1.54 -29.83 4.39
CA GLY A 82 2.21 -31.09 4.71
C GLY A 82 1.19 -32.16 5.11
N ASP A 83 1.39 -32.74 6.29
CA ASP A 83 0.48 -33.76 6.86
C ASP A 83 -0.69 -33.16 7.66
N LEU A 84 -0.72 -31.83 7.84
CA LEU A 84 -1.76 -31.12 8.57
C LEU A 84 -2.91 -30.73 7.63
N ASP A 85 -4.11 -31.19 7.91
CA ASP A 85 -5.33 -30.65 7.32
C ASP A 85 -5.61 -29.23 7.86
N ALA A 86 -6.62 -28.54 7.31
CA ALA A 86 -6.94 -27.17 7.71
C ALA A 86 -7.26 -27.05 9.20
N ALA A 87 -8.04 -27.99 9.75
CA ALA A 87 -8.41 -27.97 11.16
C ALA A 87 -7.19 -28.10 12.07
N SER A 88 -6.34 -29.10 11.81
CA SER A 88 -5.11 -29.35 12.56
C SER A 88 -4.09 -28.21 12.40
N PHE A 89 -4.05 -27.56 11.23
CA PHE A 89 -3.17 -26.42 10.99
C PHE A 89 -3.61 -25.22 11.82
N HIS A 90 -4.90 -24.87 11.80
CA HIS A 90 -5.46 -23.78 12.59
C HIS A 90 -5.38 -24.06 14.10
N GLU A 91 -5.65 -25.28 14.54
CA GLU A 91 -5.49 -25.66 15.96
C GLU A 91 -4.08 -25.36 16.46
N ARG A 92 -3.04 -25.71 15.67
CA ARG A 92 -1.64 -25.41 16.04
C ARG A 92 -1.32 -23.92 16.09
N LEU A 93 -1.94 -23.11 15.22
CA LEU A 93 -1.81 -21.64 15.27
C LEU A 93 -2.46 -21.09 16.54
N GLU A 94 -3.70 -21.53 16.84
CA GLU A 94 -4.49 -21.03 17.96
C GLU A 94 -3.89 -21.42 19.33
N GLU A 95 -3.47 -22.68 19.51
CA GLU A 95 -2.85 -23.16 20.75
C GLU A 95 -1.66 -22.32 21.21
N ARG A 96 -0.97 -21.65 20.29
CA ARG A 96 0.24 -20.86 20.55
C ARG A 96 0.08 -19.38 20.28
N ALA A 97 -1.15 -18.93 20.07
CA ALA A 97 -1.44 -17.55 19.71
C ALA A 97 -0.56 -17.02 18.54
N ILE A 98 -0.31 -17.87 17.54
CA ILE A 98 0.40 -17.51 16.32
C ILE A 98 -0.60 -16.88 15.35
N ALA A 99 -0.36 -15.64 14.98
CA ALA A 99 -1.10 -15.01 13.90
C ALA A 99 -0.29 -15.16 12.59
N LEU A 100 -0.83 -15.92 11.66
CA LEU A 100 -0.32 -16.10 10.31
C LEU A 100 -1.38 -15.62 9.33
N SER A 101 -0.99 -14.82 8.33
CA SER A 101 -1.91 -14.36 7.31
C SER A 101 -1.21 -14.11 5.99
N PHE A 102 -1.97 -14.25 4.89
CA PHE A 102 -1.50 -13.98 3.54
C PHE A 102 -2.47 -13.06 2.81
N SER A 103 -1.96 -12.28 1.86
CA SER A 103 -2.76 -11.41 1.00
C SER A 103 -2.09 -11.23 -0.35
N ALA A 104 -2.88 -10.93 -1.37
CA ALA A 104 -2.34 -10.58 -2.69
C ALA A 104 -2.90 -9.25 -3.15
N ASN A 105 -2.02 -8.41 -3.70
CA ASN A 105 -2.39 -7.22 -4.44
C ASN A 105 -1.89 -7.34 -5.90
N ARG A 106 -1.90 -6.24 -6.67
CA ARG A 106 -1.45 -6.28 -8.06
C ARG A 106 -0.01 -6.73 -8.21
N ASP A 107 0.88 -6.23 -7.34
CA ASP A 107 2.33 -6.36 -7.51
C ASP A 107 3.00 -7.31 -6.51
N THR A 108 2.30 -7.76 -5.46
CA THR A 108 2.90 -8.62 -4.44
C THR A 108 1.92 -9.66 -3.89
N LEU A 109 2.46 -10.82 -3.52
CA LEU A 109 1.86 -11.74 -2.55
C LEU A 109 2.61 -11.54 -1.24
N ARG A 110 1.88 -11.17 -0.19
CA ARG A 110 2.44 -10.84 1.14
C ARG A 110 2.04 -11.87 2.17
N GLY A 111 2.91 -12.07 3.15
CA GLY A 111 2.59 -12.82 4.35
C GLY A 111 3.06 -12.09 5.58
N SER A 112 2.40 -12.36 6.70
CA SER A 112 2.80 -11.84 8.00
C SER A 112 2.69 -12.89 9.08
N VAL A 113 3.67 -12.88 9.99
CA VAL A 113 3.70 -13.71 11.19
C VAL A 113 3.83 -12.83 12.42
N ARG A 114 3.00 -13.09 13.43
CA ARG A 114 3.13 -12.50 14.76
C ARG A 114 3.10 -13.65 15.76
N THR A 115 4.12 -13.72 16.62
CA THR A 115 4.26 -14.81 17.58
C THR A 115 5.02 -14.37 18.82
N LEU A 116 4.83 -15.08 19.92
CA LEU A 116 5.71 -14.97 21.08
C LEU A 116 7.09 -15.56 20.75
N SER A 117 8.15 -15.04 21.36
CA SER A 117 9.52 -15.52 21.13
C SER A 117 9.68 -17.00 21.43
N GLU A 118 8.98 -17.53 22.45
CA GLU A 118 8.99 -18.96 22.82
C GLU A 118 8.32 -19.89 21.79
N HIS A 119 7.44 -19.35 20.93
CA HIS A 119 6.71 -20.12 19.91
C HIS A 119 7.22 -19.88 18.49
N ARG A 120 8.32 -19.13 18.35
CA ARG A 120 8.84 -18.76 17.02
C ARG A 120 9.20 -19.95 16.13
N ASP A 121 9.80 -21.00 16.68
CA ASP A 121 10.19 -22.17 15.89
C ASP A 121 8.98 -22.90 15.31
N GLN A 122 7.89 -23.03 16.10
CA GLN A 122 6.64 -23.63 15.61
C GLN A 122 5.94 -22.73 14.58
N ALA A 123 5.92 -21.40 14.80
CA ALA A 123 5.34 -20.44 13.86
C ALA A 123 6.03 -20.50 12.50
N PHE A 124 7.34 -20.58 12.48
CA PHE A 124 8.12 -20.62 11.25
C PHE A 124 8.11 -22.01 10.60
N GLU A 125 7.93 -23.08 11.36
CA GLU A 125 7.68 -24.40 10.78
C GLU A 125 6.32 -24.45 10.07
N LEU A 126 5.25 -23.89 10.66
CA LEU A 126 3.95 -23.78 10.01
C LEU A 126 4.03 -22.90 8.76
N LEU A 127 4.73 -21.76 8.84
CA LEU A 127 4.98 -20.92 7.68
C LEU A 127 5.74 -21.68 6.58
N ARG A 128 6.79 -22.42 6.93
CA ARG A 128 7.55 -23.22 5.97
C ARG A 128 6.65 -24.22 5.26
N LEU A 129 5.83 -24.97 6.00
CA LEU A 129 4.87 -25.91 5.42
C LEU A 129 3.90 -25.22 4.48
N ALA A 130 3.31 -24.11 4.92
CA ALA A 130 2.38 -23.32 4.11
C ALA A 130 2.98 -22.87 2.75
N LEU A 131 4.26 -22.49 2.75
CA LEU A 131 4.93 -21.97 1.54
C LEU A 131 5.48 -23.10 0.64
N THR A 132 5.89 -24.25 1.21
CA THR A 132 6.61 -25.28 0.46
C THR A 132 5.77 -26.51 0.12
N VAL A 133 4.75 -26.82 0.95
CA VAL A 133 3.91 -28.02 0.79
C VAL A 133 2.44 -27.69 1.07
N PRO A 134 1.86 -26.62 0.48
CA PRO A 134 0.43 -26.33 0.66
C PRO A 134 -0.39 -27.48 0.06
N ARG A 135 -1.45 -27.90 0.75
CA ARG A 135 -2.25 -29.07 0.32
C ARG A 135 -3.18 -28.74 -0.84
N PHE A 136 -3.84 -27.59 -0.78
CA PHE A 136 -4.90 -27.22 -1.72
C PHE A 136 -5.94 -28.34 -1.85
N ASP A 137 -6.47 -28.79 -0.71
CA ASP A 137 -7.49 -29.83 -0.64
C ASP A 137 -8.78 -29.34 -1.31
N GLY A 138 -9.47 -30.22 -2.02
CA GLY A 138 -10.66 -29.84 -2.81
C GLY A 138 -11.78 -29.23 -1.94
N GLN A 139 -11.99 -29.71 -0.73
CA GLN A 139 -12.97 -29.16 0.20
C GLN A 139 -12.63 -27.71 0.58
N GLU A 140 -11.36 -27.42 0.90
CA GLU A 140 -10.94 -26.07 1.28
C GLU A 140 -10.95 -25.10 0.09
N ILE A 141 -10.55 -25.58 -1.10
CA ILE A 141 -10.71 -24.79 -2.32
C ILE A 141 -12.16 -24.37 -2.51
N GLU A 142 -13.13 -25.29 -2.38
CA GLU A 142 -14.55 -24.97 -2.54
C GLU A 142 -15.06 -24.02 -1.44
N ARG A 143 -14.62 -24.19 -0.21
CA ARG A 143 -14.97 -23.31 0.91
C ARG A 143 -14.46 -21.89 0.69
N VAL A 144 -13.17 -21.72 0.37
CA VAL A 144 -12.57 -20.41 0.12
C VAL A 144 -13.15 -19.79 -1.16
N ARG A 145 -13.35 -20.59 -2.23
CA ARG A 145 -14.01 -20.14 -3.46
C ARG A 145 -15.39 -19.58 -3.18
N ALA A 146 -16.21 -20.29 -2.39
CA ALA A 146 -17.55 -19.82 -2.03
C ALA A 146 -17.50 -18.49 -1.27
N ALA A 147 -16.54 -18.31 -0.36
CA ALA A 147 -16.32 -17.05 0.35
C ALA A 147 -15.94 -15.90 -0.60
N VAL A 148 -15.02 -16.15 -1.54
CA VAL A 148 -14.61 -15.16 -2.57
C VAL A 148 -15.80 -14.82 -3.47
N LEU A 149 -16.56 -15.79 -3.95
CA LEU A 149 -17.75 -15.54 -4.78
C LEU A 149 -18.81 -14.72 -4.03
N ALA A 150 -19.05 -15.02 -2.75
CA ALA A 150 -19.95 -14.22 -1.93
C ALA A 150 -19.46 -12.78 -1.76
N GLN A 151 -18.15 -12.58 -1.62
CA GLN A 151 -17.55 -11.25 -1.57
C GLN A 151 -17.68 -10.51 -2.91
N LEU A 152 -17.39 -11.17 -4.03
CA LEU A 152 -17.55 -10.60 -5.38
C LEU A 152 -19.02 -10.22 -5.65
N LYS A 153 -19.97 -11.01 -5.19
CA LYS A 153 -21.41 -10.69 -5.30
C LYS A 153 -21.77 -9.44 -4.47
N ARG A 154 -21.21 -9.26 -3.27
CA ARG A 154 -21.40 -8.01 -2.51
C ARG A 154 -20.75 -6.82 -3.22
N ARG A 155 -19.54 -6.98 -3.75
CA ARG A 155 -18.83 -5.94 -4.50
C ARG A 155 -19.57 -5.50 -5.74
N SER A 156 -20.25 -6.42 -6.46
CA SER A 156 -21.00 -6.09 -7.67
C SER A 156 -22.21 -5.19 -7.45
N THR A 157 -22.59 -4.93 -6.20
CA THR A 157 -23.66 -3.98 -5.81
C THR A 157 -23.14 -2.77 -5.04
N ASN A 158 -21.84 -2.73 -4.73
CA ASN A 158 -21.22 -1.61 -4.02
C ASN A 158 -20.73 -0.56 -5.04
N PRO A 159 -21.21 0.68 -5.02
CA PRO A 159 -20.85 1.67 -6.03
C PRO A 159 -19.36 2.02 -6.04
N SER A 160 -18.68 1.99 -4.89
CA SER A 160 -17.23 2.29 -4.83
C SER A 160 -16.40 1.17 -5.45
N ASP A 161 -16.76 -0.09 -5.21
CA ASP A 161 -16.07 -1.23 -5.81
C ASP A 161 -16.29 -1.27 -7.34
N ILE A 162 -17.53 -1.04 -7.78
CA ILE A 162 -17.89 -0.95 -9.21
C ILE A 162 -17.07 0.15 -9.87
N ALA A 163 -17.03 1.36 -9.27
CA ALA A 163 -16.28 2.48 -9.81
C ALA A 163 -14.79 2.17 -9.93
N ALA A 164 -14.18 1.58 -8.91
CA ALA A 164 -12.77 1.23 -8.91
C ALA A 164 -12.44 0.15 -9.96
N ASP A 165 -13.21 -0.95 -10.01
CA ASP A 165 -12.95 -2.05 -10.93
C ASP A 165 -13.10 -1.59 -12.40
N HIS A 166 -14.14 -0.81 -12.71
CA HIS A 166 -14.32 -0.24 -14.05
C HIS A 166 -13.28 0.80 -14.42
N TRP A 167 -12.88 1.65 -13.47
CA TRP A 167 -11.80 2.61 -13.70
C TRP A 167 -10.50 1.91 -14.13
N PHE A 168 -10.10 0.86 -13.40
CA PHE A 168 -8.90 0.09 -13.75
C PHE A 168 -9.03 -0.65 -15.09
N ALA A 169 -10.19 -1.21 -15.37
CA ALA A 169 -10.44 -1.89 -16.65
C ALA A 169 -10.31 -0.94 -17.86
N LEU A 170 -10.82 0.29 -17.73
CA LEU A 170 -10.72 1.33 -18.76
C LEU A 170 -9.32 1.93 -18.86
N ALA A 171 -8.65 2.13 -17.72
CA ALA A 171 -7.32 2.69 -17.68
C ALA A 171 -6.25 1.73 -18.24
N PHE A 172 -6.49 0.41 -18.20
CA PHE A 172 -5.50 -0.59 -18.56
C PHE A 172 -6.07 -1.72 -19.42
N PRO A 173 -6.65 -1.41 -20.60
CA PRO A 173 -7.22 -2.43 -21.46
C PRO A 173 -6.13 -3.41 -21.94
N GLY A 174 -6.39 -4.70 -21.77
CA GLY A 174 -5.44 -5.77 -22.14
C GLY A 174 -4.22 -5.94 -21.22
N HIS A 175 -3.95 -5.00 -20.34
CA HIS A 175 -2.85 -5.08 -19.38
C HIS A 175 -3.28 -5.81 -18.09
N PRO A 176 -2.37 -6.53 -17.38
CA PRO A 176 -2.68 -7.19 -16.10
C PRO A 176 -3.33 -6.28 -15.05
N TYR A 177 -2.97 -5.00 -15.02
CA TYR A 177 -3.53 -4.04 -14.06
C TYR A 177 -5.02 -3.71 -14.29
N GLY A 178 -5.54 -3.92 -15.48
CA GLY A 178 -6.97 -3.78 -15.77
C GLY A 178 -7.82 -4.93 -15.24
N ARG A 179 -7.19 -6.04 -14.81
CA ARG A 179 -7.90 -7.20 -14.29
C ARG A 179 -8.21 -7.05 -12.80
N PRO A 180 -9.41 -7.46 -12.33
CA PRO A 180 -9.72 -7.47 -10.90
C PRO A 180 -8.79 -8.43 -10.14
N THR A 181 -8.15 -7.96 -9.08
CA THR A 181 -7.19 -8.76 -8.29
C THR A 181 -7.83 -9.95 -7.57
N GLN A 182 -9.11 -9.84 -7.23
CA GLN A 182 -9.89 -10.92 -6.58
C GLN A 182 -10.55 -11.87 -7.59
N GLY A 183 -10.37 -11.62 -8.88
CA GLY A 183 -11.04 -12.34 -9.95
C GLY A 183 -12.45 -11.82 -10.22
N THR A 184 -13.22 -12.61 -10.97
CA THR A 184 -14.61 -12.32 -11.32
C THR A 184 -15.52 -13.51 -10.99
N LEU A 185 -16.84 -13.30 -11.02
CA LEU A 185 -17.82 -14.39 -10.85
C LEU A 185 -17.67 -15.51 -11.89
N GLU A 186 -17.06 -15.19 -13.05
CA GLU A 186 -16.81 -16.13 -14.15
C GLU A 186 -15.43 -16.79 -14.04
N SER A 187 -14.39 -16.07 -13.57
CA SER A 187 -13.02 -16.59 -13.53
C SER A 187 -12.77 -17.50 -12.32
N VAL A 188 -13.24 -17.09 -11.14
CA VAL A 188 -13.01 -17.81 -9.87
C VAL A 188 -13.51 -19.26 -9.89
N PRO A 189 -14.66 -19.60 -10.46
CA PRO A 189 -15.10 -20.99 -10.58
C PRO A 189 -14.21 -21.88 -11.47
N ARG A 190 -13.40 -21.28 -12.35
CA ARG A 190 -12.50 -22.01 -13.28
C ARG A 190 -11.09 -22.23 -12.74
N ILE A 191 -10.78 -21.69 -11.57
CA ILE A 191 -9.47 -21.85 -10.94
C ILE A 191 -9.45 -23.18 -10.17
N GLY A 192 -8.58 -24.09 -10.56
CA GLY A 192 -8.39 -25.40 -9.92
C GLY A 192 -7.08 -25.50 -9.13
N ALA A 193 -6.89 -26.63 -8.44
CA ALA A 193 -5.70 -26.90 -7.66
C ALA A 193 -4.39 -26.78 -8.45
N ASP A 194 -4.41 -27.18 -9.72
CA ASP A 194 -3.22 -27.11 -10.59
C ASP A 194 -2.83 -25.65 -10.91
N ASP A 195 -3.79 -24.74 -11.05
CA ASP A 195 -3.50 -23.31 -11.23
C ASP A 195 -2.81 -22.74 -10.00
N LEU A 196 -3.29 -23.13 -8.79
CA LEU A 196 -2.72 -22.70 -7.51
C LEU A 196 -1.29 -23.22 -7.33
N ARG A 197 -1.07 -24.53 -7.58
CA ARG A 197 0.27 -25.13 -7.53
C ARG A 197 1.22 -24.51 -8.52
N THR A 198 0.75 -24.26 -9.75
CA THR A 198 1.53 -23.60 -10.80
C THR A 198 1.96 -22.20 -10.37
N TYR A 199 1.04 -21.42 -9.78
CA TYR A 199 1.36 -20.09 -9.27
C TYR A 199 2.42 -20.15 -8.17
N VAL A 200 2.23 -21.01 -7.15
CA VAL A 200 3.18 -21.20 -6.05
C VAL A 200 4.56 -21.57 -6.59
N HIS A 201 4.65 -22.58 -7.48
CA HIS A 201 5.92 -23.02 -8.05
C HIS A 201 6.65 -21.91 -8.82
N ARG A 202 5.93 -21.11 -9.59
CA ARG A 202 6.51 -20.03 -10.40
C ARG A 202 6.89 -18.81 -9.59
N MET A 203 6.09 -18.45 -8.58
CA MET A 203 6.16 -17.14 -7.95
C MET A 203 6.79 -17.14 -6.56
N LEU A 204 6.74 -18.23 -5.80
CA LEU A 204 7.36 -18.29 -4.48
C LEU A 204 8.82 -18.73 -4.61
N ALA A 205 9.72 -17.76 -4.74
CA ALA A 205 11.14 -18.00 -4.95
C ALA A 205 12.01 -16.99 -4.20
N ARG A 206 13.27 -17.35 -3.94
CA ARG A 206 14.20 -16.49 -3.17
C ARG A 206 14.55 -15.19 -3.90
N SER A 207 14.58 -15.19 -5.24
CA SER A 207 14.98 -14.01 -6.02
C SER A 207 14.02 -12.83 -5.93
N ASN A 208 12.73 -13.07 -5.72
CA ASN A 208 11.69 -12.03 -5.63
C ASN A 208 11.14 -11.84 -4.21
N LEU A 209 11.83 -12.41 -3.21
CA LEU A 209 11.46 -12.34 -1.80
C LEU A 209 12.02 -11.06 -1.15
N ARG A 210 11.22 -10.40 -0.33
CA ARG A 210 11.59 -9.28 0.55
C ARG A 210 11.12 -9.61 1.96
N ILE A 211 11.95 -9.31 2.99
CA ILE A 211 11.65 -9.68 4.37
C ILE A 211 12.03 -8.57 5.33
N ALA A 212 11.15 -8.30 6.28
CA ALA A 212 11.42 -7.45 7.44
C ALA A 212 11.01 -8.15 8.73
N ALA A 213 11.79 -7.95 9.79
CA ALA A 213 11.56 -8.52 11.11
C ALA A 213 11.78 -7.47 12.21
N VAL A 214 10.93 -7.50 13.24
CA VAL A 214 11.05 -6.68 14.44
C VAL A 214 10.76 -7.54 15.65
N GLY A 215 11.66 -7.57 16.63
CA GLY A 215 11.37 -8.31 17.86
C GLY A 215 12.60 -8.80 18.61
N ASP A 216 12.34 -9.67 19.58
CA ASP A 216 13.35 -10.28 20.45
C ASP A 216 13.98 -11.49 19.75
N ILE A 217 14.89 -11.21 18.85
CA ILE A 217 15.71 -12.21 18.14
C ILE A 217 17.05 -11.57 17.75
N ASP A 218 18.13 -12.32 17.77
CA ASP A 218 19.40 -11.85 17.24
C ASP A 218 19.58 -12.20 15.75
N ALA A 219 20.58 -11.57 15.11
CA ALA A 219 20.81 -11.73 13.68
C ALA A 219 21.17 -13.17 13.27
N ALA A 220 21.91 -13.89 14.09
CA ALA A 220 22.32 -15.27 13.80
C ALA A 220 21.14 -16.23 13.91
N GLU A 221 20.33 -16.07 14.96
CA GLU A 221 19.10 -16.85 15.16
C GLU A 221 18.09 -16.56 14.02
N LEU A 222 17.90 -15.29 13.66
CA LEU A 222 17.03 -14.91 12.55
C LEU A 222 17.50 -15.49 11.22
N ALA A 223 18.79 -15.41 10.93
CA ALA A 223 19.36 -15.98 9.70
C ALA A 223 19.09 -17.48 9.60
N ALA A 224 19.33 -18.24 10.69
CA ALA A 224 19.06 -19.67 10.73
C ALA A 224 17.56 -19.99 10.59
N LEU A 225 16.69 -19.18 11.19
CA LEU A 225 15.23 -19.32 11.11
C LEU A 225 14.72 -19.09 9.68
N VAL A 226 15.21 -18.02 9.03
CA VAL A 226 14.86 -17.67 7.65
C VAL A 226 15.36 -18.74 6.66
N ASP A 227 16.57 -19.25 6.83
CA ASP A 227 17.09 -20.29 5.96
C ASP A 227 16.30 -21.61 6.10
N ARG A 228 15.92 -22.00 7.30
CA ARG A 228 15.04 -23.17 7.49
C ARG A 228 13.68 -23.00 6.83
N THR A 229 13.16 -21.79 6.80
CA THR A 229 11.80 -21.49 6.30
C THR A 229 11.77 -21.31 4.79
N PHE A 230 12.69 -20.50 4.25
CA PHE A 230 12.66 -20.07 2.84
C PHE A 230 13.78 -20.68 1.99
N GLY A 231 14.79 -21.28 2.62
CA GLY A 231 15.98 -21.78 1.92
C GLY A 231 15.68 -22.88 0.91
N SER A 232 14.63 -23.68 1.12
CA SER A 232 14.18 -24.73 0.19
C SER A 232 13.37 -24.21 -1.00
N LEU A 233 12.96 -22.94 -1.00
CA LEU A 233 12.25 -22.34 -2.14
C LEU A 233 13.17 -22.28 -3.38
N PRO A 234 12.60 -22.31 -4.59
CA PRO A 234 13.35 -22.14 -5.82
C PRO A 234 14.27 -20.91 -5.77
N PRO A 235 15.49 -20.98 -6.32
CA PRO A 235 16.41 -19.85 -6.31
C PRO A 235 15.90 -18.67 -7.16
N LYS A 236 15.14 -18.95 -8.22
CA LYS A 236 14.62 -17.95 -9.17
C LYS A 236 13.14 -18.14 -9.40
N SER A 237 12.40 -17.04 -9.38
CA SER A 237 11.00 -16.96 -9.82
C SER A 237 10.92 -16.97 -11.36
N GLU A 238 9.76 -17.36 -11.88
CA GLU A 238 9.46 -17.41 -13.31
C GLU A 238 8.29 -16.48 -13.65
N PRO A 239 8.42 -15.16 -13.44
CA PRO A 239 7.35 -14.22 -13.74
C PRO A 239 7.13 -14.10 -15.25
N ALA A 240 5.86 -13.99 -15.65
CA ALA A 240 5.55 -13.52 -17.00
C ALA A 240 5.96 -12.04 -17.13
N PRO A 241 6.50 -11.60 -18.28
CA PRO A 241 6.81 -10.20 -18.49
C PRO A 241 5.56 -9.31 -18.37
N VAL A 242 5.66 -8.26 -17.56
CA VAL A 242 4.64 -7.21 -17.44
C VAL A 242 5.29 -5.91 -17.90
N ALA A 243 4.72 -5.28 -18.92
CA ALA A 243 5.25 -4.04 -19.47
C ALA A 243 4.91 -2.84 -18.58
N ASP A 244 5.74 -1.81 -18.57
CA ASP A 244 5.35 -0.51 -18.03
C ASP A 244 4.22 0.09 -18.88
N VAL A 245 3.23 0.67 -18.22
CA VAL A 245 2.02 1.16 -18.88
C VAL A 245 1.57 2.50 -18.31
N LYS A 246 0.97 3.31 -19.17
CA LYS A 246 0.26 4.55 -18.76
C LYS A 246 -1.24 4.30 -18.85
N PRO A 247 -2.05 4.95 -17.99
CA PRO A 247 -3.50 4.82 -18.08
C PRO A 247 -4.01 5.40 -19.42
N GLU A 248 -4.96 4.68 -20.01
CA GLU A 248 -5.72 5.09 -21.19
C GLU A 248 -7.04 5.76 -20.79
N GLY A 249 -7.86 6.15 -21.78
CA GLY A 249 -9.17 6.77 -21.55
C GLY A 249 -9.13 8.14 -20.87
N LEU A 250 -7.96 8.77 -20.80
CA LEU A 250 -7.80 10.09 -20.16
C LEU A 250 -8.59 11.17 -20.91
N GLY A 251 -9.29 12.01 -20.15
CA GLY A 251 -10.18 13.07 -20.68
C GLY A 251 -11.60 12.58 -20.94
N THR A 252 -11.93 11.33 -20.59
CA THR A 252 -13.29 10.81 -20.72
C THR A 252 -13.95 10.59 -19.35
N SER A 253 -15.27 10.57 -19.35
CA SER A 253 -16.08 10.20 -18.21
C SER A 253 -17.10 9.14 -18.58
N GLU A 254 -17.26 8.13 -17.73
CA GLU A 254 -18.27 7.10 -17.91
C GLU A 254 -19.20 7.03 -16.71
N THR A 255 -20.47 6.72 -16.96
CA THR A 255 -21.50 6.61 -15.91
C THR A 255 -22.14 5.24 -15.94
N ILE A 256 -22.11 4.56 -14.79
CA ILE A 256 -22.87 3.34 -14.54
C ILE A 256 -24.08 3.71 -13.70
N GLN A 257 -25.27 3.48 -14.29
CA GLN A 257 -26.53 3.74 -13.62
C GLN A 257 -26.76 2.70 -12.51
N LEU A 258 -26.90 3.17 -11.28
CA LEU A 258 -27.20 2.36 -10.12
C LEU A 258 -28.18 3.11 -9.21
N ALA A 259 -29.27 2.46 -8.83
CA ALA A 259 -30.32 3.06 -7.99
C ALA A 259 -29.85 3.16 -6.52
N VAL A 260 -29.03 4.15 -6.23
CA VAL A 260 -28.48 4.47 -4.90
C VAL A 260 -28.61 5.96 -4.60
N PRO A 261 -28.69 6.36 -3.31
CA PRO A 261 -28.96 7.76 -2.93
C PRO A 261 -27.77 8.71 -3.20
N GLN A 262 -26.59 8.17 -3.45
CA GLN A 262 -25.36 8.94 -3.69
C GLN A 262 -24.66 8.43 -4.93
N THR A 263 -24.07 9.34 -5.69
CA THR A 263 -23.13 9.01 -6.76
C THR A 263 -21.74 8.93 -6.20
N VAL A 264 -21.06 7.81 -6.43
CA VAL A 264 -19.61 7.66 -6.22
C VAL A 264 -18.91 8.09 -7.49
N ILE A 265 -17.92 8.96 -7.34
CA ILE A 265 -17.05 9.42 -8.40
C ILE A 265 -15.63 8.96 -8.07
N THR A 266 -15.04 8.16 -8.95
CA THR A 266 -13.62 7.84 -8.95
C THR A 266 -12.97 8.57 -10.11
N PHE A 267 -11.91 9.29 -9.85
CA PHE A 267 -11.16 10.01 -10.88
C PHE A 267 -9.69 9.68 -10.77
N GLY A 268 -8.99 9.76 -11.89
CA GLY A 268 -7.56 9.51 -11.87
C GLY A 268 -6.90 9.76 -13.22
N GLY A 269 -5.58 9.70 -13.21
CA GLY A 269 -4.76 9.92 -14.38
C GLY A 269 -3.32 9.51 -14.15
N ILE A 270 -2.43 10.02 -15.01
CA ILE A 270 -0.99 9.78 -14.89
C ILE A 270 -0.49 10.34 -13.56
N GLY A 271 0.21 9.54 -12.81
CA GLY A 271 1.00 9.91 -11.65
C GLY A 271 2.48 9.60 -11.88
N LEU A 272 3.23 9.50 -10.79
CA LEU A 272 4.67 9.23 -10.84
C LEU A 272 4.98 7.88 -10.20
N LYS A 273 5.95 7.16 -10.77
CA LYS A 273 6.52 5.96 -10.15
C LYS A 273 7.34 6.38 -8.94
N ARG A 274 7.64 5.43 -8.06
CA ARG A 274 8.28 5.71 -6.78
C ARG A 274 9.73 6.20 -6.91
N ASP A 275 10.41 5.76 -7.95
CA ASP A 275 11.80 6.13 -8.29
C ASP A 275 11.91 7.45 -9.08
N ASP A 276 10.78 8.09 -9.39
CA ASP A 276 10.79 9.38 -10.09
C ASP A 276 11.37 10.49 -9.20
N PRO A 277 12.31 11.31 -9.70
CA PRO A 277 12.93 12.39 -8.92
C PRO A 277 11.93 13.44 -8.41
N ASP A 278 10.79 13.61 -9.08
CA ASP A 278 9.73 14.52 -8.65
C ASP A 278 8.70 13.85 -7.71
N PHE A 279 8.92 12.60 -7.30
CA PHE A 279 7.95 11.90 -6.46
C PHE A 279 7.75 12.58 -5.10
N ILE A 280 8.80 13.02 -4.42
CA ILE A 280 8.68 13.71 -3.12
C ILE A 280 7.96 15.05 -3.25
N PRO A 281 8.31 15.94 -4.19
CA PRO A 281 7.51 17.14 -4.48
C PRO A 281 6.04 16.84 -4.78
N ALA A 282 5.75 15.83 -5.62
CA ALA A 282 4.39 15.42 -5.95
C ALA A 282 3.63 14.85 -4.75
N PHE A 283 4.31 14.11 -3.86
CA PHE A 283 3.74 13.61 -2.62
C PHE A 283 3.29 14.73 -1.69
N ILE A 284 4.11 15.79 -1.54
CA ILE A 284 3.75 16.97 -0.77
C ILE A 284 2.57 17.71 -1.42
N LEU A 285 2.59 17.88 -2.75
CA LEU A 285 1.48 18.48 -3.49
C LEU A 285 0.18 17.72 -3.32
N ASN A 286 0.22 16.38 -3.42
CA ASN A 286 -0.96 15.57 -3.20
C ASN A 286 -1.47 15.69 -1.76
N HIS A 287 -0.57 15.80 -0.76
CA HIS A 287 -0.98 16.06 0.60
C HIS A 287 -1.76 17.39 0.71
N ILE A 288 -1.29 18.45 0.07
CA ILE A 288 -1.98 19.76 0.04
C ILE A 288 -3.31 19.66 -0.71
N LEU A 289 -3.36 18.93 -1.83
CA LEU A 289 -4.54 18.84 -2.69
C LEU A 289 -5.67 18.03 -2.04
N GLY A 290 -5.42 16.76 -1.70
CA GLY A 290 -6.48 15.85 -1.22
C GLY A 290 -6.00 14.78 -0.23
N GLY A 291 -4.68 14.60 -0.03
CA GLY A 291 -4.11 13.59 0.87
C GLY A 291 -4.00 14.02 2.32
N GLY A 292 -4.11 15.30 2.63
CA GLY A 292 -3.96 15.89 3.96
C GLY A 292 -5.24 15.87 4.83
N GLY A 293 -6.25 15.12 4.46
CA GLY A 293 -7.50 15.04 5.21
C GLY A 293 -8.18 16.41 5.33
N PHE A 294 -8.55 16.79 6.55
CA PHE A 294 -9.27 18.04 6.84
C PHE A 294 -8.56 19.32 6.39
N GLU A 295 -7.25 19.30 6.26
CA GLU A 295 -6.44 20.46 5.88
C GLU A 295 -6.23 20.58 4.36
N SER A 296 -6.68 19.60 3.56
CA SER A 296 -6.50 19.61 2.12
C SER A 296 -7.44 20.58 1.41
N ARG A 297 -7.02 21.06 0.22
CA ARG A 297 -7.82 21.97 -0.61
C ARG A 297 -9.16 21.36 -1.00
N LEU A 298 -9.16 20.09 -1.44
CA LEU A 298 -10.39 19.39 -1.83
C LEU A 298 -11.37 19.29 -0.67
N PHE A 299 -10.89 18.98 0.53
CA PHE A 299 -11.77 18.89 1.70
C PHE A 299 -12.40 20.25 2.04
N ARG A 300 -11.61 21.32 2.06
CA ARG A 300 -12.11 22.68 2.32
C ARG A 300 -13.15 23.11 1.28
N GLU A 301 -12.87 22.90 0.00
CA GLU A 301 -13.72 23.39 -1.08
C GLU A 301 -15.01 22.57 -1.24
N VAL A 302 -14.92 21.25 -1.12
CA VAL A 302 -16.06 20.35 -1.36
C VAL A 302 -16.90 20.18 -0.09
N ARG A 303 -16.25 19.96 1.05
CA ARG A 303 -16.97 19.69 2.30
C ARG A 303 -17.24 20.94 3.13
N GLU A 304 -16.20 21.66 3.56
CA GLU A 304 -16.38 22.75 4.55
C GLU A 304 -17.16 23.93 4.00
N LYS A 305 -16.82 24.39 2.80
CA LYS A 305 -17.44 25.58 2.22
C LYS A 305 -18.81 25.30 1.59
N ARG A 306 -19.04 24.07 1.08
CA ARG A 306 -20.24 23.78 0.27
C ARG A 306 -21.08 22.61 0.77
N GLY A 307 -20.58 21.80 1.69
CA GLY A 307 -21.31 20.66 2.24
C GLY A 307 -21.71 19.59 1.21
N LEU A 308 -20.94 19.48 0.12
CA LEU A 308 -21.30 18.61 -1.01
C LEU A 308 -21.03 17.12 -0.74
N ALA A 309 -20.02 16.83 0.09
CA ALA A 309 -19.63 15.45 0.40
C ALA A 309 -19.13 15.32 1.84
N TYR A 310 -19.24 14.11 2.40
CA TYR A 310 -18.65 13.80 3.71
C TYR A 310 -17.13 13.63 3.63
N SER A 311 -16.64 13.02 2.57
CA SER A 311 -15.21 12.85 2.33
C SER A 311 -14.88 13.04 0.85
N VAL A 312 -13.74 13.64 0.60
CA VAL A 312 -13.11 13.76 -0.71
C VAL A 312 -11.60 13.61 -0.50
N TYR A 313 -10.93 12.88 -1.38
CA TYR A 313 -9.52 12.58 -1.22
C TYR A 313 -8.81 12.41 -2.56
N SER A 314 -7.48 12.52 -2.52
CA SER A 314 -6.60 12.09 -3.60
C SER A 314 -5.34 11.45 -3.04
N TYR A 315 -4.70 10.60 -3.84
CA TYR A 315 -3.45 9.92 -3.47
C TYR A 315 -2.62 9.57 -4.70
N LEU A 316 -1.32 9.38 -4.49
CA LEU A 316 -0.44 8.80 -5.49
C LEU A 316 -0.37 7.29 -5.26
N ALA A 317 -0.49 6.53 -6.34
CA ALA A 317 -0.35 5.08 -6.34
C ALA A 317 0.82 4.68 -7.27
N PRO A 318 2.04 4.57 -6.71
CA PRO A 318 3.23 4.19 -7.45
C PRO A 318 3.29 2.66 -7.59
N PHE A 319 2.53 2.09 -8.51
CA PHE A 319 2.64 0.68 -8.84
C PHE A 319 3.97 0.37 -9.52
N GLN A 320 4.37 -0.90 -9.52
CA GLN A 320 5.63 -1.34 -10.11
C GLN A 320 5.72 -0.99 -11.61
N HIS A 321 4.61 -1.10 -12.34
CA HIS A 321 4.53 -0.89 -13.79
C HIS A 321 3.73 0.37 -14.20
N ALA A 322 3.23 1.16 -13.27
CA ALA A 322 2.51 2.40 -13.54
C ALA A 322 2.56 3.37 -12.35
N GLY A 323 2.76 4.65 -12.62
CA GLY A 323 2.50 5.70 -11.63
C GLY A 323 1.11 6.29 -11.85
N LEU A 324 0.28 6.33 -10.81
CA LEU A 324 -1.07 6.87 -10.87
C LEU A 324 -1.29 8.01 -9.88
N PHE A 325 -2.13 8.94 -10.28
CA PHE A 325 -2.82 9.87 -9.42
C PHE A 325 -4.29 9.46 -9.38
N LEU A 326 -4.82 9.20 -8.21
CA LEU A 326 -6.19 8.71 -8.01
C LEU A 326 -6.89 9.54 -6.94
N GLY A 327 -8.21 9.61 -7.03
CA GLY A 327 -9.03 10.23 -6.01
C GLY A 327 -10.49 9.80 -6.10
N GLY A 328 -11.26 10.22 -5.11
CA GLY A 328 -12.67 9.87 -5.06
C GLY A 328 -13.49 10.79 -4.17
N VAL A 329 -14.78 10.80 -4.45
CA VAL A 329 -15.80 11.51 -3.66
C VAL A 329 -17.12 10.74 -3.73
N SER A 330 -17.87 10.74 -2.65
CA SER A 330 -19.27 10.28 -2.63
C SER A 330 -20.16 11.47 -2.29
N THR A 331 -21.12 11.78 -3.17
CA THR A 331 -21.97 12.96 -3.06
C THR A 331 -23.40 12.63 -3.47
N ARG A 332 -24.35 13.51 -3.12
CA ARG A 332 -25.75 13.36 -3.57
C ARG A 332 -25.81 13.39 -5.10
N ASN A 333 -26.76 12.67 -5.67
CA ASN A 333 -26.93 12.57 -7.13
C ASN A 333 -27.08 13.92 -7.83
N ASP A 334 -27.86 14.85 -7.23
CA ASP A 334 -28.07 16.23 -7.72
C ASP A 334 -26.85 17.15 -7.57
N ARG A 335 -25.79 16.69 -6.88
CA ARG A 335 -24.56 17.45 -6.62
C ARG A 335 -23.31 16.85 -7.27
N ALA A 336 -23.46 15.78 -8.01
CA ALA A 336 -22.34 15.06 -8.61
C ALA A 336 -21.55 15.92 -9.59
N ALA A 337 -22.24 16.61 -10.50
CA ALA A 337 -21.61 17.49 -11.49
C ALA A 337 -20.86 18.67 -10.82
N GLU A 338 -21.49 19.34 -9.85
CA GLU A 338 -20.87 20.44 -9.10
C GLU A 338 -19.63 19.99 -8.35
N SER A 339 -19.70 18.84 -7.65
CA SER A 339 -18.56 18.29 -6.92
C SER A 339 -17.37 17.98 -7.84
N LEU A 340 -17.62 17.37 -9.00
CA LEU A 340 -16.60 17.08 -9.99
C LEU A 340 -15.97 18.35 -10.59
N GLN A 341 -16.78 19.38 -10.91
CA GLN A 341 -16.29 20.65 -11.39
C GLN A 341 -15.33 21.34 -10.41
N ILE A 342 -15.68 21.31 -9.10
CA ILE A 342 -14.83 21.87 -8.05
C ILE A 342 -13.52 21.10 -7.93
N ILE A 343 -13.58 19.77 -7.95
CA ILE A 343 -12.38 18.91 -7.89
C ILE A 343 -11.45 19.21 -9.05
N VAL A 344 -11.97 19.22 -10.29
CA VAL A 344 -11.19 19.53 -11.49
C VAL A 344 -10.64 20.95 -11.43
N GLY A 345 -11.43 21.91 -10.95
CA GLY A 345 -10.98 23.30 -10.75
C GLY A 345 -9.81 23.43 -9.78
N GLU A 346 -9.84 22.70 -8.65
CA GLU A 346 -8.74 22.72 -7.69
C GLU A 346 -7.48 22.02 -8.22
N ILE A 347 -7.64 20.93 -8.96
CA ILE A 347 -6.51 20.27 -9.64
C ILE A 347 -5.86 21.21 -10.66
N LYS A 348 -6.65 21.89 -11.48
CA LYS A 348 -6.15 22.90 -12.44
C LYS A 348 -5.44 24.04 -11.72
N ARG A 349 -6.05 24.58 -10.68
CA ARG A 349 -5.49 25.68 -9.90
C ARG A 349 -4.13 25.34 -9.29
N ILE A 350 -3.99 24.16 -8.67
CA ILE A 350 -2.69 23.76 -8.11
C ILE A 350 -1.66 23.45 -9.20
N ALA A 351 -2.10 22.99 -10.38
CA ALA A 351 -1.21 22.76 -11.52
C ALA A 351 -0.65 24.07 -12.10
N GLU A 352 -1.46 25.11 -12.19
CA GLU A 352 -1.11 26.41 -12.76
C GLU A 352 -0.34 27.30 -11.79
N GLU A 353 -0.87 27.46 -10.57
CA GLU A 353 -0.34 28.37 -9.55
C GLU A 353 0.70 27.74 -8.64
N GLY A 354 0.64 26.41 -8.47
CA GLY A 354 1.39 25.69 -7.44
C GLY A 354 0.77 25.86 -6.04
N PRO A 355 1.45 25.35 -5.00
CA PRO A 355 1.08 25.62 -3.63
C PRO A 355 1.54 27.01 -3.19
N THR A 356 0.85 27.62 -2.24
CA THR A 356 1.37 28.80 -1.56
C THR A 356 2.55 28.42 -0.66
N ALA A 357 3.38 29.41 -0.29
CA ALA A 357 4.51 29.16 0.63
C ALA A 357 4.02 28.64 2.00
N GLU A 358 2.89 29.13 2.50
CA GLU A 358 2.28 28.69 3.75
C GLU A 358 1.79 27.25 3.67
N GLU A 359 1.10 26.85 2.58
CA GLU A 359 0.64 25.47 2.37
C GLU A 359 1.81 24.50 2.30
N LEU A 360 2.87 24.88 1.58
CA LEU A 360 4.07 24.06 1.43
C LEU A 360 4.76 23.85 2.78
N ASP A 361 4.96 24.93 3.55
CA ASP A 361 5.60 24.87 4.86
C ASP A 361 4.74 24.07 5.87
N LYS A 362 3.42 24.29 5.90
CA LYS A 362 2.49 23.53 6.74
C LYS A 362 2.51 22.04 6.39
N ALA A 363 2.48 21.69 5.12
CA ALA A 363 2.52 20.29 4.66
C ALA A 363 3.83 19.61 5.05
N LYS A 364 4.99 20.27 4.86
CA LYS A 364 6.29 19.75 5.27
C LYS A 364 6.34 19.49 6.78
N ARG A 365 5.97 20.46 7.58
CA ARG A 365 5.94 20.30 9.05
C ARG A 365 5.05 19.14 9.48
N PHE A 366 3.89 19.00 8.89
CA PHE A 366 2.98 17.89 9.19
C PHE A 366 3.58 16.55 8.80
N LEU A 367 4.08 16.42 7.57
CA LEU A 367 4.64 15.17 7.04
C LEU A 367 5.90 14.72 7.79
N ILE A 368 6.71 15.65 8.26
CA ILE A 368 7.89 15.39 9.09
C ILE A 368 7.46 15.03 10.52
N GLY A 369 6.62 15.84 11.14
CA GLY A 369 6.22 15.68 12.54
C GLY A 369 5.35 14.44 12.80
N SER A 370 4.53 14.03 11.83
CA SER A 370 3.69 12.83 11.95
C SER A 370 4.39 11.52 11.60
N TYR A 371 5.57 11.57 10.99
CA TYR A 371 6.27 10.37 10.52
C TYR A 371 6.60 9.35 11.62
N PRO A 372 7.05 9.75 12.83
CA PRO A 372 7.30 8.80 13.91
C PRO A 372 6.09 7.99 14.33
N LEU A 373 4.86 8.48 14.14
CA LEU A 373 3.62 7.76 14.46
C LEU A 373 3.38 6.52 13.58
N ARG A 374 4.16 6.38 12.51
CA ARG A 374 4.13 5.18 11.66
C ARG A 374 4.94 4.01 12.22
N PHE A 375 5.65 4.22 13.34
CA PHE A 375 6.58 3.26 13.95
C PHE A 375 6.25 2.99 15.42
N ASP A 376 4.99 3.14 15.81
CA ASP A 376 4.53 3.01 17.21
C ASP A 376 4.31 1.55 17.65
N THR A 377 4.28 0.60 16.71
CA THR A 377 4.15 -0.84 16.99
C THR A 377 5.09 -1.65 16.13
N SER A 378 5.54 -2.83 16.63
CA SER A 378 6.41 -3.75 15.87
C SER A 378 5.81 -4.12 14.51
N GLY A 379 4.48 -4.32 14.43
CA GLY A 379 3.78 -4.61 13.18
C GLY A 379 3.82 -3.45 12.17
N LYS A 380 3.68 -2.20 12.62
CA LYS A 380 3.82 -1.04 11.74
C LYS A 380 5.27 -0.84 11.30
N ILE A 381 6.23 -1.09 12.17
CA ILE A 381 7.65 -1.02 11.82
C ILE A 381 7.96 -2.04 10.73
N THR A 382 7.60 -3.33 10.94
CA THR A 382 7.82 -4.39 9.93
C THR A 382 7.18 -4.06 8.59
N ALA A 383 5.92 -3.63 8.58
CA ALA A 383 5.20 -3.28 7.35
C ALA A 383 5.88 -2.12 6.59
N ASN A 384 6.29 -1.05 7.31
CA ASN A 384 7.00 0.07 6.67
C ASN A 384 8.38 -0.34 6.12
N LEU A 385 9.14 -1.17 6.86
CA LEU A 385 10.42 -1.70 6.38
C LEU A 385 10.25 -2.54 5.12
N LEU A 386 9.22 -3.39 5.09
CA LEU A 386 8.90 -4.21 3.94
C LEU A 386 8.51 -3.35 2.73
N ASP A 387 7.69 -2.31 2.92
CA ASP A 387 7.32 -1.39 1.84
C ASP A 387 8.54 -0.63 1.28
N ILE A 388 9.46 -0.18 2.15
CA ILE A 388 10.71 0.48 1.74
C ILE A 388 11.58 -0.47 0.89
N GLN A 389 11.63 -1.76 1.24
CA GLN A 389 12.33 -2.77 0.43
C GLN A 389 11.64 -3.02 -0.92
N ILE A 390 10.32 -3.16 -0.94
CA ILE A 390 9.53 -3.38 -2.16
C ILE A 390 9.73 -2.21 -3.13
N GLU A 391 9.74 -0.98 -2.61
CA GLU A 391 9.94 0.25 -3.37
C GLU A 391 11.42 0.56 -3.67
N ASN A 392 12.33 -0.31 -3.22
CA ASN A 392 13.79 -0.22 -3.45
C ASN A 392 14.41 1.13 -3.04
N LEU A 393 13.98 1.68 -1.89
CA LEU A 393 14.39 3.01 -1.41
C LEU A 393 15.70 3.02 -0.62
N GLY A 394 16.21 1.84 -0.26
CA GLY A 394 17.42 1.68 0.57
C GLY A 394 17.14 1.67 2.08
N ILE A 395 18.03 0.99 2.81
CA ILE A 395 17.88 0.77 4.26
C ILE A 395 17.93 2.06 5.08
N ASP A 396 18.56 3.09 4.55
CA ASP A 396 18.74 4.40 5.17
C ASP A 396 17.62 5.41 4.83
N TYR A 397 16.57 4.94 4.10
CA TYR A 397 15.48 5.82 3.69
C TYR A 397 14.75 6.47 4.88
N ILE A 398 14.57 5.74 5.99
CA ILE A 398 13.89 6.27 7.17
C ILE A 398 14.61 7.51 7.70
N ASP A 399 15.94 7.47 7.74
CA ASP A 399 16.78 8.58 8.22
C ASP A 399 16.80 9.74 7.22
N LYS A 400 16.81 9.46 5.92
CA LYS A 400 16.91 10.45 4.84
C LYS A 400 15.58 11.13 4.50
N ARG A 401 14.44 10.46 4.73
CA ARG A 401 13.13 10.91 4.26
C ARG A 401 12.77 12.33 4.69
N ASN A 402 12.97 12.66 5.95
CA ASN A 402 12.63 13.98 6.46
C ASN A 402 13.48 15.09 5.83
N ALA A 403 14.77 14.82 5.60
CA ALA A 403 15.64 15.75 4.88
C ALA A 403 15.21 15.91 3.39
N LEU A 404 14.77 14.84 2.74
CA LEU A 404 14.23 14.90 1.38
C LEU A 404 12.96 15.77 1.31
N ILE A 405 12.06 15.67 2.29
CA ILE A 405 10.87 16.53 2.37
C ILE A 405 11.26 17.98 2.65
N GLU A 406 12.19 18.22 3.58
CA GLU A 406 12.65 19.56 3.94
C GLU A 406 13.32 20.27 2.77
N ALA A 407 14.06 19.55 1.95
CA ALA A 407 14.78 20.08 0.80
C ALA A 407 13.88 20.55 -0.35
N VAL A 408 12.59 20.15 -0.40
CA VAL A 408 11.70 20.55 -1.49
C VAL A 408 11.47 22.05 -1.49
N THR A 409 11.80 22.71 -2.59
CA THR A 409 11.61 24.14 -2.79
C THR A 409 10.22 24.44 -3.41
N PRO A 410 9.75 25.70 -3.35
CA PRO A 410 8.55 26.12 -4.09
C PRO A 410 8.66 25.86 -5.61
N GLU A 411 9.86 25.98 -6.17
CA GLU A 411 10.15 25.72 -7.58
C GLU A 411 9.98 24.23 -7.91
N ASP A 412 10.48 23.34 -7.04
CA ASP A 412 10.29 21.89 -7.19
C ASP A 412 8.81 21.51 -7.15
N ALA A 413 8.08 22.07 -6.19
CA ALA A 413 6.64 21.85 -6.08
C ALA A 413 5.89 22.33 -7.35
N ARG A 414 6.19 23.54 -7.87
CA ARG A 414 5.58 24.04 -9.12
C ARG A 414 5.96 23.18 -10.33
N ARG A 415 7.23 22.75 -10.43
CA ARG A 415 7.69 21.85 -11.49
C ARG A 415 6.91 20.54 -11.49
N ALA A 416 6.81 19.90 -10.32
CA ALA A 416 6.05 18.67 -10.16
C ALA A 416 4.56 18.87 -10.49
N ALA A 417 3.94 19.96 -10.02
CA ALA A 417 2.55 20.30 -10.33
C ALA A 417 2.29 20.39 -11.84
N ARG A 418 3.12 21.12 -12.55
CA ARG A 418 3.03 21.25 -14.01
C ARG A 418 3.25 19.91 -14.72
N ARG A 419 4.17 19.09 -14.23
CA ARG A 419 4.55 17.84 -14.88
C ARG A 419 3.45 16.78 -14.85
N PHE A 420 2.78 16.58 -13.73
CA PHE A 420 1.81 15.49 -13.60
C PHE A 420 0.35 15.95 -13.56
N LEU A 421 0.08 17.26 -13.35
CA LEU A 421 -1.29 17.80 -13.30
C LEU A 421 -1.62 18.81 -14.42
N ALA A 422 -0.64 19.29 -15.21
CA ALA A 422 -0.88 20.39 -16.17
C ALA A 422 -1.93 20.08 -17.25
N GLU A 423 -1.96 18.87 -17.74
CA GLU A 423 -2.94 18.47 -18.76
C GLU A 423 -4.21 17.88 -18.16
N VAL A 424 -4.64 18.18 -16.98
CA VAL A 424 -5.76 17.61 -16.21
C VAL A 424 -6.72 16.77 -17.06
N LYS A 425 -6.18 15.75 -17.72
CA LYS A 425 -6.96 14.75 -18.46
C LYS A 425 -7.20 13.59 -17.49
N LEU A 426 -8.32 13.65 -16.80
CA LEU A 426 -8.71 12.58 -15.87
C LEU A 426 -9.63 11.57 -16.59
N LEU A 427 -9.43 10.32 -16.33
CA LEU A 427 -10.46 9.31 -16.51
C LEU A 427 -11.39 9.38 -15.29
N VAL A 428 -12.68 9.59 -15.52
CA VAL A 428 -13.68 9.74 -14.46
C VAL A 428 -14.74 8.65 -14.58
N MET A 429 -14.95 7.93 -13.49
CA MET A 429 -16.03 6.93 -13.38
C MET A 429 -17.07 7.42 -12.37
N LEU A 430 -18.32 7.47 -12.79
CA LEU A 430 -19.47 7.80 -11.95
C LEU A 430 -20.34 6.54 -11.78
N VAL A 431 -20.69 6.21 -10.56
CA VAL A 431 -21.61 5.09 -10.26
C VAL A 431 -22.72 5.61 -9.35
N GLY A 432 -23.96 5.62 -9.86
CA GLY A 432 -25.11 6.19 -9.17
C GLY A 432 -26.15 6.69 -10.17
N GLN A 433 -26.88 7.73 -9.81
CA GLN A 433 -27.85 8.41 -10.68
C GLN A 433 -27.52 9.92 -10.75
N PRO A 434 -26.35 10.30 -11.26
CA PRO A 434 -25.94 11.70 -11.28
C PRO A 434 -26.92 12.52 -12.13
N GLU A 435 -27.39 13.65 -11.58
CA GLU A 435 -28.17 14.63 -12.32
C GLU A 435 -27.21 15.63 -13.01
N GLY A 436 -27.54 15.99 -14.24
CA GLY A 436 -26.71 16.85 -15.08
C GLY A 436 -25.85 16.08 -16.06
N ALA A 437 -25.40 16.74 -17.13
CA ALA A 437 -24.56 16.13 -18.14
C ALA A 437 -23.20 15.74 -17.52
N PRO A 438 -22.66 14.53 -17.82
CA PRO A 438 -21.27 14.24 -17.54
C PRO A 438 -20.42 15.34 -18.17
N LEU A 439 -19.35 15.78 -17.50
CA LEU A 439 -18.37 16.69 -18.08
C LEU A 439 -17.67 15.95 -19.23
N GLY A 440 -18.34 15.90 -20.37
CA GLY A 440 -17.75 15.42 -21.61
C GLY A 440 -16.60 16.32 -21.97
N GLY A 441 -15.48 15.71 -22.36
CA GLY A 441 -14.27 16.43 -22.69
C GLY A 441 -14.52 17.52 -23.72
N GLY A 442 -13.97 18.66 -23.42
CA GLY A 442 -13.63 19.68 -24.40
C GLY A 442 -12.14 19.59 -24.67
#